data_dc024d7b187dd43d3167f3f44541f25d
#
_entry.id   dc024d7b187dd43d3167f3f44541f25d
#
_cell.length_a   1.000
_cell.length_b   1.000
_cell.length_c   1.000
_cell.angle_alpha   90.00
_cell.angle_beta   90.00
_cell.angle_gamma   90.00
#
_symmetry.space_group_name_H-M   'P 1'
#
loop_
_entity.id
_entity.type
_entity.pdbx_description
1 polymer ?
#
loop_
_entity_poly.entity_id
_entity_poly.type
_entity_poly.pdbx_seq_one_letter_code
_entity_poly.pdbx_strand_id
1 'polypeptide(L)'
;IRNLCSVGMWSHVIKDYCKSVYAYSVPTYFTIHSLHRIGFEHELDDLGFEEWFYSSILVEDKEHFCYRRVGKNRLFKKGQGEVYLADFIEWIIYSKDTLSMDVYDLSDELLNEYNISIETFKLVEATKENSLYYDRITEKIYADYEVYFDEI
;
A
#
# COMPACT_ATOMS: atom_id res chain seq x y z
N ILE A 1 15.22 11.10 -24.09
CA ILE A 1 15.73 10.92 -23.81
C ILE A 1 16.37 9.98 -23.69
N ARG A 2 16.46 9.20 -24.21
CA ARG A 2 17.08 8.32 -23.97
C ARG A 2 17.99 7.94 -24.93
N ASN A 3 19.07 7.64 -24.64
CA ASN A 3 20.14 7.24 -25.42
C ASN A 3 20.01 5.76 -25.56
N LEU A 4 20.04 5.28 -26.74
CA LEU A 4 19.89 3.86 -27.00
C LEU A 4 21.02 3.03 -26.41
N CYS A 5 22.21 3.62 -26.33
CA CYS A 5 23.36 2.92 -25.75
C CYS A 5 23.16 2.52 -24.31
N SER A 6 22.32 3.26 -23.59
CA SER A 6 22.06 2.99 -22.18
C SER A 6 20.88 2.09 -21.94
N VAL A 7 20.18 1.62 -22.99
CA VAL A 7 19.00 0.78 -22.81
C VAL A 7 19.32 -0.48 -22.01
N GLY A 8 20.44 -1.14 -22.35
CA GLY A 8 20.84 -2.33 -21.61
C GLY A 8 21.17 -2.06 -20.16
N MET A 9 21.84 -0.93 -19.90
CA MET A 9 22.17 -0.53 -18.54
C MET A 9 20.92 -0.20 -17.75
N TRP A 10 19.99 0.53 -18.38
CA TRP A 10 18.73 0.85 -17.75
C TRP A 10 17.93 -0.41 -17.41
N SER A 11 17.90 -1.35 -18.33
CA SER A 11 17.19 -2.61 -18.11
C SER A 11 17.75 -3.34 -16.89
N HIS A 12 19.08 -3.34 -16.75
CA HIS A 12 19.74 -4.01 -15.63
C HIS A 12 19.42 -3.30 -14.30
N VAL A 13 19.52 -1.97 -14.31
CA VAL A 13 19.26 -1.16 -13.11
C VAL A 13 17.79 -1.30 -12.70
N ILE A 14 16.87 -1.29 -13.65
CA ILE A 14 15.46 -1.44 -13.39
C ILE A 14 15.17 -2.80 -12.78
N LYS A 15 15.76 -3.87 -13.32
CA LYS A 15 15.58 -5.20 -12.76
C LYS A 15 16.15 -5.29 -11.36
N ASP A 16 17.28 -4.66 -11.12
CA ASP A 16 17.88 -4.63 -9.79
C ASP A 16 16.98 -3.88 -8.82
N TYR A 17 16.40 -2.78 -9.27
CA TYR A 17 15.47 -2.02 -8.44
C TYR A 17 14.28 -2.88 -8.02
N CYS A 18 13.68 -3.59 -8.97
CA CYS A 18 12.53 -4.47 -8.66
C CYS A 18 12.92 -5.57 -7.68
N LYS A 19 14.09 -6.18 -7.87
CA LYS A 19 14.55 -7.23 -6.95
C LYS A 19 14.80 -6.67 -5.56
N SER A 20 15.37 -5.47 -5.49
CA SER A 20 15.66 -4.83 -4.21
C SER A 20 14.37 -4.49 -3.48
N VAL A 21 13.36 -3.97 -4.19
CA VAL A 21 12.07 -3.68 -3.60
C VAL A 21 11.41 -4.97 -3.09
N TYR A 22 11.44 -6.01 -3.88
CA TYR A 22 10.83 -7.28 -3.49
C TYR A 22 11.49 -7.84 -2.23
N ALA A 23 12.80 -7.77 -2.16
CA ALA A 23 13.53 -8.27 -1.01
C ALA A 23 13.33 -7.40 0.24
N TYR A 24 13.23 -6.08 0.04
CA TYR A 24 13.15 -5.16 1.15
C TYR A 24 11.73 -5.00 1.71
N SER A 25 10.72 -5.12 0.86
CA SER A 25 9.34 -4.88 1.29
C SER A 25 8.85 -6.03 2.17
N VAL A 26 9.14 -5.94 3.45
CA VAL A 26 8.64 -6.88 4.44
C VAL A 26 7.12 -6.84 4.52
N PRO A 27 6.49 -5.64 4.56
CA PRO A 27 5.04 -5.58 4.53
C PRO A 27 4.49 -6.12 3.21
N THR A 28 3.39 -6.86 3.29
CA THR A 28 2.72 -7.39 2.10
C THR A 28 2.25 -6.27 1.18
N TYR A 29 1.66 -5.22 1.78
CA TYR A 29 1.17 -4.07 1.05
C TYR A 29 2.12 -2.89 1.24
N PHE A 30 2.35 -2.15 0.16
CA PHE A 30 3.23 -0.98 0.25
C PHE A 30 2.96 -0.01 -0.90
N THR A 31 3.43 1.22 -0.71
CA THR A 31 3.54 2.22 -1.77
C THR A 31 5.01 2.62 -1.82
N ILE A 32 5.41 3.36 -2.85
CA ILE A 32 6.77 3.88 -2.89
C ILE A 32 7.03 4.75 -1.65
N HIS A 33 6.03 5.55 -1.28
CA HIS A 33 6.14 6.40 -0.09
C HIS A 33 6.41 5.58 1.18
N SER A 34 5.64 4.51 1.37
CA SER A 34 5.79 3.70 2.58
C SER A 34 7.13 2.97 2.62
N LEU A 35 7.66 2.59 1.46
CA LEU A 35 8.99 1.98 1.40
C LEU A 35 10.06 2.95 1.89
N HIS A 36 10.00 4.20 1.44
CA HIS A 36 10.97 5.20 1.87
C HIS A 36 10.85 5.51 3.36
N ARG A 37 9.63 5.49 3.88
CA ARG A 37 9.41 5.73 5.30
C ARG A 37 10.03 4.66 6.20
N ILE A 38 10.10 3.42 5.72
CA ILE A 38 10.74 2.35 6.48
C ILE A 38 12.23 2.23 6.18
N GLY A 39 12.76 3.13 5.38
CA GLY A 39 14.20 3.24 5.16
C GLY A 39 14.74 2.67 3.86
N PHE A 40 13.87 2.27 2.94
CA PHE A 40 14.33 1.74 1.66
C PHE A 40 15.09 2.80 0.87
N GLU A 41 16.26 2.41 0.36
CA GLU A 41 17.08 3.28 -0.49
C GLU A 41 17.66 2.45 -1.62
N HIS A 42 17.74 3.07 -2.79
CA HIS A 42 18.34 2.45 -3.96
C HIS A 42 19.01 3.55 -4.78
N GLU A 43 20.06 3.22 -5.52
CA GLU A 43 20.77 4.24 -6.31
C GLU A 43 19.86 4.94 -7.31
N LEU A 44 18.80 4.26 -7.76
CA LEU A 44 17.85 4.85 -8.70
C LEU A 44 17.10 6.01 -8.06
N ASP A 45 16.93 5.99 -6.73
CA ASP A 45 16.26 7.06 -6.01
C ASP A 45 17.05 8.38 -6.08
N ASP A 46 18.35 8.29 -6.29
CA ASP A 46 19.19 9.48 -6.35
C ASP A 46 18.89 10.36 -7.58
N LEU A 47 18.14 9.82 -8.55
CA LEU A 47 17.73 10.60 -9.71
C LEU A 47 16.69 11.66 -9.35
N GLY A 48 16.05 11.52 -8.18
CA GLY A 48 15.13 12.52 -7.67
C GLY A 48 13.81 12.66 -8.40
N PHE A 49 13.36 11.61 -9.08
CA PHE A 49 12.06 11.63 -9.72
C PHE A 49 10.94 11.48 -8.71
N GLU A 50 9.73 11.78 -9.15
CA GLU A 50 8.55 11.63 -8.29
C GLU A 50 8.22 10.16 -8.05
N GLU A 51 7.48 9.90 -6.98
CA GLU A 51 7.09 8.54 -6.61
C GLU A 51 6.37 7.81 -7.74
N TRP A 52 5.61 8.54 -8.53
CA TRP A 52 4.90 7.96 -9.67
C TRP A 52 5.83 7.29 -10.66
N PHE A 53 7.01 7.89 -10.89
CA PHE A 53 8.01 7.33 -11.77
C PHE A 53 8.47 5.95 -11.27
N TYR A 54 8.83 5.89 -9.99
CA TYR A 54 9.33 4.63 -9.41
C TYR A 54 8.24 3.57 -9.36
N SER A 55 7.01 3.97 -9.08
CA SER A 55 5.92 3.02 -9.07
C SER A 55 5.67 2.46 -10.48
N SER A 56 5.87 3.25 -11.52
CA SER A 56 5.67 2.77 -12.89
C SER A 56 6.66 1.68 -13.27
N ILE A 57 7.83 1.68 -12.63
CA ILE A 57 8.81 0.61 -12.84
C ILE A 57 8.26 -0.71 -12.28
N LEU A 58 7.70 -0.68 -11.10
CA LEU A 58 7.17 -1.89 -10.45
C LEU A 58 5.95 -2.45 -11.18
N VAL A 59 5.20 -1.58 -11.84
CA VAL A 59 4.03 -2.01 -12.62
C VAL A 59 4.42 -3.01 -13.70
N GLU A 60 5.62 -2.86 -14.26
CA GLU A 60 6.09 -3.74 -15.33
C GLU A 60 6.54 -5.11 -14.81
N ASP A 61 6.77 -5.24 -13.52
CA ASP A 61 7.20 -6.51 -12.93
C ASP A 61 5.99 -7.29 -12.41
N LYS A 62 5.22 -7.80 -13.35
CA LYS A 62 3.96 -8.50 -13.04
C LYS A 62 4.17 -9.85 -12.38
N GLU A 63 5.37 -10.37 -12.43
CA GLU A 63 5.69 -11.64 -11.80
C GLU A 63 5.77 -11.51 -10.29
N HIS A 64 6.31 -10.40 -9.82
CA HIS A 64 6.56 -10.19 -8.39
C HIS A 64 5.56 -9.30 -7.69
N PHE A 65 4.85 -8.45 -8.44
CA PHE A 65 3.93 -7.48 -7.85
C PHE A 65 2.61 -7.39 -8.59
N CYS A 66 1.56 -7.11 -7.86
CA CYS A 66 0.31 -6.64 -8.42
C CYS A 66 0.00 -5.30 -7.76
N TYR A 67 -0.88 -4.53 -8.37
CA TYR A 67 -1.15 -3.19 -7.84
C TYR A 67 -2.57 -2.75 -8.14
N ARG A 68 -2.99 -1.71 -7.43
CA ARG A 68 -4.24 -1.02 -7.68
C ARG A 68 -3.99 0.47 -7.51
N ARG A 69 -4.47 1.26 -8.44
CA ARG A 69 -4.39 2.70 -8.30
C ARG A 69 -5.41 3.16 -7.27
N VAL A 70 -4.94 3.90 -6.27
CA VAL A 70 -5.80 4.45 -5.24
C VAL A 70 -5.50 5.95 -5.17
N GLY A 71 -6.47 6.76 -5.61
CA GLY A 71 -6.22 8.19 -5.75
C GLY A 71 -5.12 8.46 -6.76
N LYS A 72 -4.08 9.14 -6.34
CA LYS A 72 -2.96 9.50 -7.22
C LYS A 72 -1.81 8.51 -7.15
N ASN A 73 -1.88 7.54 -6.27
CA ASN A 73 -0.79 6.60 -6.07
C ASN A 73 -1.19 5.18 -6.38
N ARG A 74 -0.19 4.32 -6.44
CA ARG A 74 -0.40 2.89 -6.66
C ARG A 74 -0.10 2.14 -5.38
N LEU A 75 -1.05 1.35 -4.95
CA LEU A 75 -0.87 0.45 -3.82
C LEU A 75 -0.44 -0.89 -4.36
N PHE A 76 0.71 -1.35 -3.95
CA PHE A 76 1.29 -2.62 -4.39
C PHE A 76 1.12 -3.72 -3.36
N LYS A 77 1.09 -4.93 -3.88
CA LYS A 77 1.08 -6.13 -3.06
C LYS A 77 2.06 -7.09 -3.68
N LYS A 78 2.85 -7.78 -2.86
CA LYS A 78 3.77 -8.80 -3.36
C LYS A 78 3.00 -9.98 -3.89
N GLY A 79 3.47 -10.51 -5.00
CA GLY A 79 2.85 -11.67 -5.62
C GLY A 79 1.92 -11.29 -6.76
N GLN A 80 1.25 -12.29 -7.30
CA GLN A 80 0.32 -12.11 -8.39
C GLN A 80 -1.11 -12.08 -7.87
N GLY A 81 -2.03 -11.59 -8.68
CA GLY A 81 -3.42 -11.51 -8.30
C GLY A 81 -3.93 -10.09 -8.40
N GLU A 82 -4.82 -9.74 -7.48
CA GLU A 82 -5.41 -8.42 -7.48
C GLU A 82 -5.31 -7.78 -6.09
N VAL A 83 -5.31 -6.45 -6.08
CA VAL A 83 -5.29 -5.68 -4.84
C VAL A 83 -6.69 -5.15 -4.59
N TYR A 84 -7.25 -5.49 -3.43
CA TYR A 84 -8.56 -4.99 -3.02
C TYR A 84 -8.40 -4.06 -1.83
N LEU A 85 -9.07 -2.93 -1.88
CA LEU A 85 -9.00 -1.95 -0.79
C LEU A 85 -9.46 -2.56 0.54
N ALA A 86 -10.52 -3.37 0.48
CA ALA A 86 -11.04 -4.02 1.68
C ALA A 86 -10.00 -4.93 2.34
N ASP A 87 -9.26 -5.67 1.54
CA ASP A 87 -8.22 -6.56 2.06
C ASP A 87 -7.08 -5.77 2.69
N PHE A 88 -6.72 -4.66 2.09
CA PHE A 88 -5.67 -3.79 2.60
C PHE A 88 -6.08 -3.22 3.96
N ILE A 89 -7.32 -2.73 4.07
CA ILE A 89 -7.84 -2.21 5.33
C ILE A 89 -7.85 -3.31 6.40
N GLU A 90 -8.30 -4.50 6.04
CA GLU A 90 -8.32 -5.63 6.95
C GLU A 90 -6.91 -5.93 7.45
N TRP A 91 -5.93 -5.93 6.55
CA TRP A 91 -4.54 -6.18 6.91
C TRP A 91 -4.03 -5.14 7.91
N ILE A 92 -4.40 -3.87 7.72
CA ILE A 92 -4.01 -2.81 8.66
C ILE A 92 -4.68 -3.02 10.03
N ILE A 93 -5.97 -3.30 10.03
CA ILE A 93 -6.72 -3.50 11.28
C ILE A 93 -6.15 -4.68 12.08
N TYR A 94 -5.84 -5.77 11.39
CA TYR A 94 -5.27 -6.94 12.06
C TYR A 94 -3.87 -6.70 12.60
N SER A 95 -3.19 -5.64 12.16
CA SER A 95 -1.88 -5.29 12.70
C SER A 95 -1.98 -4.51 14.01
N LYS A 96 -3.18 -4.11 14.40
CA LYS A 96 -3.39 -3.34 15.64
C LYS A 96 -3.67 -4.29 16.79
N ASP A 97 -3.11 -3.97 17.96
CA ASP A 97 -3.30 -4.79 19.16
C ASP A 97 -4.76 -4.89 19.56
N THR A 98 -5.51 -3.81 19.37
CA THR A 98 -6.92 -3.77 19.72
C THR A 98 -7.83 -4.40 18.68
N LEU A 99 -7.28 -4.75 17.50
CA LEU A 99 -8.04 -5.27 16.37
C LEU A 99 -9.16 -4.32 15.96
N SER A 100 -8.91 -3.03 16.14
CA SER A 100 -9.87 -1.99 15.79
C SER A 100 -9.16 -0.67 15.56
N MET A 101 -9.84 0.25 14.88
CA MET A 101 -9.28 1.53 14.57
C MET A 101 -10.38 2.53 14.24
N ASP A 102 -10.22 3.76 14.73
CA ASP A 102 -11.11 4.85 14.35
C ASP A 102 -10.93 5.14 12.86
N VAL A 103 -12.02 5.42 12.15
CA VAL A 103 -11.98 5.61 10.70
C VAL A 103 -11.15 6.83 10.31
N TYR A 104 -11.12 7.86 11.15
CA TYR A 104 -10.32 9.05 10.85
C TYR A 104 -8.85 8.79 11.09
N ASP A 105 -8.53 7.99 12.09
CA ASP A 105 -7.14 7.57 12.33
C ASP A 105 -6.65 6.70 11.17
N LEU A 106 -7.52 5.86 10.63
CA LEU A 106 -7.17 5.05 9.45
C LEU A 106 -6.88 5.95 8.26
N SER A 107 -7.74 6.94 8.02
CA SER A 107 -7.55 7.89 6.94
C SER A 107 -6.21 8.61 7.07
N ASP A 108 -5.87 9.04 8.29
CA ASP A 108 -4.61 9.72 8.57
C ASP A 108 -3.41 8.80 8.37
N GLU A 109 -3.52 7.55 8.78
CA GLU A 109 -2.45 6.59 8.60
C GLU A 109 -2.19 6.33 7.11
N LEU A 110 -3.25 6.19 6.33
CA LEU A 110 -3.11 6.01 4.89
C LEU A 110 -2.40 7.18 4.24
N LEU A 111 -2.72 8.38 4.67
CA LEU A 111 -2.08 9.57 4.13
C LEU A 111 -0.63 9.67 4.57
N ASN A 112 -0.36 9.50 5.85
CA ASN A 112 0.98 9.71 6.41
C ASN A 112 1.96 8.59 6.07
N GLU A 113 1.51 7.34 6.12
CA GLU A 113 2.40 6.20 5.91
C GLU A 113 2.49 5.77 4.45
N TYR A 114 1.40 5.94 3.69
CA TYR A 114 1.32 5.44 2.32
C TYR A 114 1.15 6.53 1.27
N ASN A 115 0.94 7.76 1.69
CA ASN A 115 0.64 8.88 0.80
C ASN A 115 -0.62 8.60 -0.04
N ILE A 116 -1.60 7.96 0.58
CA ILE A 116 -2.89 7.68 -0.04
C ILE A 116 -3.95 8.53 0.62
N SER A 117 -4.65 9.34 -0.18
CA SER A 117 -5.74 10.18 0.30
C SER A 117 -7.06 9.55 -0.11
N ILE A 118 -7.85 9.10 0.85
CA ILE A 118 -9.16 8.50 0.62
C ILE A 118 -10.16 9.10 1.58
N GLU A 119 -11.34 9.41 1.06
CA GLU A 119 -12.40 9.92 1.90
C GLU A 119 -12.93 8.84 2.83
N THR A 120 -13.29 9.23 4.06
CA THR A 120 -13.69 8.27 5.08
C THR A 120 -14.90 7.43 4.67
N PHE A 121 -15.85 8.02 3.91
CA PHE A 121 -17.02 7.24 3.52
C PHE A 121 -16.66 6.08 2.59
N LYS A 122 -15.60 6.23 1.80
CA LYS A 122 -15.13 5.14 0.94
C LYS A 122 -14.48 4.03 1.75
N LEU A 123 -13.82 4.40 2.84
CA LEU A 123 -13.25 3.41 3.75
C LEU A 123 -14.36 2.60 4.41
N VAL A 124 -15.42 3.29 4.85
CA VAL A 124 -16.57 2.61 5.45
C VAL A 124 -17.22 1.65 4.45
N GLU A 125 -17.38 2.10 3.21
CA GLU A 125 -17.98 1.24 2.19
C GLU A 125 -17.14 -0.01 1.94
N ALA A 126 -15.82 0.14 1.96
CA ALA A 126 -14.92 -1.00 1.74
C ALA A 126 -15.07 -2.06 2.83
N THR A 127 -15.41 -1.66 4.06
CA THR A 127 -15.57 -2.62 5.15
C THR A 127 -16.72 -3.60 4.91
N LYS A 128 -17.66 -3.24 4.05
CA LYS A 128 -18.83 -4.10 3.77
C LYS A 128 -18.45 -5.28 2.88
N GLU A 129 -17.30 -5.26 2.27
CA GLU A 129 -16.88 -6.33 1.35
C GLU A 129 -16.18 -7.47 2.08
N ASN A 130 -15.80 -7.25 3.33
CA ASN A 130 -15.09 -8.24 4.15
C ASN A 130 -15.84 -8.48 5.45
N SER A 131 -15.24 -9.25 6.34
CA SER A 131 -15.82 -9.53 7.66
C SER A 131 -15.62 -8.38 8.65
N LEU A 132 -15.06 -7.27 8.21
CA LEU A 132 -14.88 -6.11 9.07
C LEU A 132 -16.23 -5.56 9.54
N TYR A 133 -16.24 -5.05 10.76
CA TYR A 133 -17.44 -4.43 11.31
C TYR A 133 -17.21 -2.95 11.57
N TYR A 134 -18.13 -2.12 11.08
CA TYR A 134 -18.05 -0.68 11.30
C TYR A 134 -19.19 -0.24 12.21
N ASP A 135 -18.85 0.44 13.32
CA ASP A 135 -19.84 0.98 14.23
C ASP A 135 -20.06 2.47 13.92
N ARG A 136 -21.27 2.80 13.49
CA ARG A 136 -21.61 4.16 13.07
C ARG A 136 -21.59 5.18 14.20
N ILE A 137 -21.79 4.72 15.43
CA ILE A 137 -21.87 5.64 16.57
C ILE A 137 -20.46 6.09 16.98
N THR A 138 -19.54 5.15 17.15
CA THR A 138 -18.19 5.47 17.55
C THR A 138 -17.27 5.73 16.34
N GLU A 139 -17.75 5.42 15.14
CA GLU A 139 -16.98 5.57 13.90
C GLU A 139 -15.68 4.77 13.91
N LYS A 140 -15.74 3.58 14.50
CA LYS A 140 -14.62 2.66 14.55
C LYS A 140 -14.85 1.45 13.68
N ILE A 141 -13.73 0.95 13.11
CA ILE A 141 -13.73 -0.27 12.32
C ILE A 141 -13.12 -1.36 13.18
N TYR A 142 -13.76 -2.50 13.26
CA TYR A 142 -13.32 -3.65 14.06
C TYR A 142 -12.98 -4.82 13.13
N ALA A 143 -12.04 -5.66 13.54
CA ALA A 143 -11.65 -6.82 12.75
C ALA A 143 -12.84 -7.72 12.41
N ASP A 144 -13.76 -7.88 13.36
CA ASP A 144 -15.02 -8.56 13.11
C ASP A 144 -16.03 -8.15 14.17
N TYR A 145 -17.25 -8.68 14.05
CA TYR A 145 -18.32 -8.34 14.96
C TYR A 145 -18.04 -8.81 16.38
N GLU A 146 -17.34 -9.92 16.55
CA GLU A 146 -17.04 -10.44 17.88
C GLU A 146 -16.12 -9.50 18.64
N VAL A 147 -15.14 -8.91 17.98
CA VAL A 147 -14.24 -7.95 18.62
C VAL A 147 -15.06 -6.75 19.10
N TYR A 148 -15.96 -6.26 18.26
CA TYR A 148 -16.84 -5.16 18.64
C TYR A 148 -17.71 -5.53 19.83
N PHE A 149 -18.33 -6.69 19.78
CA PHE A 149 -19.23 -7.15 20.83
C PHE A 149 -18.51 -7.27 22.17
N ASP A 150 -17.29 -7.79 22.15
CA ASP A 150 -16.51 -7.95 23.38
C ASP A 150 -16.10 -6.61 23.99
N GLU A 151 -15.97 -5.57 23.17
CA GLU A 151 -15.56 -4.26 23.66
C GLU A 151 -16.71 -3.53 24.38
N ILE A 152 -17.92 -3.76 23.95
CA ILE A 152 -19.07 -3.11 24.57
C ILE A 152 -19.55 -3.92 25.77
#